data_5d4ecec202b4271d8386bf788bb6395e
#
_entry.id   5d4ecec202b4271d8386bf788bb6395e
#
_cell.length_a   1.000
_cell.length_b   1.000
_cell.length_c   1.000
_cell.angle_alpha   90.00
_cell.angle_beta   90.00
_cell.angle_gamma   90.00
#
_symmetry.space_group_name_H-M   'P 1'
#
loop_
_entity.id
_entity.type
_entity.pdbx_description
1 polymer ?
#
loop_
_entity_poly.entity_id
_entity_poly.type
_entity_poly.pdbx_seq_one_letter_code
_entity_poly.pdbx_strand_id
1 'polypeptide(L)'
;MLVAWSRRSARRSEVRLPFADRAEAGRELGARLEPLELDRPIVLALPRGGVPVGLEVARRLGTADQPVPLEVLVTRKIGYPPQPELGVGAIAEGGEPVLDQGLLDRLGLSADDLAETVRDERTELARRVAAYRGDRPLPALRDRAVVVVDDGLATGGTARAALRAVRRQRPSRLVLAVPVAAVQAMHALSGGPPDGADDLVVVTAPSTFRAVGYWYRDFGQLTDANVVTLLAQATASP
;
A
#
# COMPACT_ATOMS: atom_id res chain seq x y z
N MET A 1 -23.20 5.09 3.40
CA MET A 1 -22.84 4.49 4.71
C MET A 1 -21.53 5.15 5.14
N LEU A 2 -21.53 5.78 6.31
CA LEU A 2 -20.52 6.74 6.72
C LEU A 2 -19.12 6.14 6.77
N VAL A 3 -18.15 6.88 6.18
CA VAL A 3 -16.72 6.75 6.46
C VAL A 3 -16.56 6.73 7.98
N ALA A 4 -16.12 5.60 8.53
CA ALA A 4 -15.84 5.47 9.95
C ALA A 4 -14.57 6.29 10.29
N TRP A 5 -14.76 7.60 10.33
CA TRP A 5 -13.88 8.50 11.03
C TRP A 5 -14.18 8.29 12.53
N SER A 6 -13.57 7.24 13.11
CA SER A 6 -13.79 6.86 14.49
C SER A 6 -13.51 8.05 15.41
N ARG A 7 -14.58 8.72 15.83
CA ARG A 7 -14.59 9.71 16.92
C ARG A 7 -14.55 9.01 18.27
N ARG A 8 -13.69 8.02 18.48
CA ARG A 8 -13.37 7.58 19.83
C ARG A 8 -12.08 8.22 20.26
N SER A 9 -12.20 9.09 21.24
CA SER A 9 -11.17 9.87 21.91
C SER A 9 -10.16 8.97 22.63
N ALA A 10 -9.15 8.47 21.87
CA ALA A 10 -7.85 8.27 22.47
C ALA A 10 -7.12 9.62 22.35
N ARG A 11 -6.42 10.04 23.39
CA ARG A 11 -5.63 11.29 23.39
C ARG A 11 -4.80 11.33 22.12
N ARG A 12 -5.18 12.21 21.18
CA ARG A 12 -4.40 12.48 19.98
C ARG A 12 -3.13 13.16 20.45
N SER A 13 -2.04 12.44 20.56
CA SER A 13 -0.72 13.07 20.49
C SER A 13 -0.69 13.84 19.16
N GLU A 14 -0.40 15.14 19.22
CA GLU A 14 -0.22 15.94 18.01
C GLU A 14 0.92 15.33 17.23
N VAL A 15 0.59 14.73 16.09
CA VAL A 15 1.59 14.17 15.18
C VAL A 15 2.43 15.32 14.65
N ARG A 16 3.74 15.27 14.91
CA ARG A 16 4.68 16.27 14.34
C ARG A 16 4.89 16.00 12.86
N LEU A 17 4.59 16.98 12.05
CA LEU A 17 4.81 16.92 10.61
C LEU A 17 5.89 17.96 10.20
N PRO A 18 6.70 17.65 9.18
CA PRO A 18 6.80 16.35 8.51
C PRO A 18 7.37 15.26 9.43
N PHE A 19 7.04 13.98 9.17
CA PHE A 19 7.62 12.84 9.87
C PHE A 19 9.16 12.87 9.75
N ALA A 20 9.88 12.35 10.76
CA ALA A 20 11.32 12.24 10.65
C ALA A 20 11.72 11.33 9.47
N ASP A 21 11.10 10.17 9.41
CA ASP A 21 11.33 9.14 8.41
C ASP A 21 10.10 8.22 8.27
N ARG A 22 10.22 7.18 7.42
CA ARG A 22 9.18 6.17 7.23
C ARG A 22 8.92 5.30 8.46
N ALA A 23 9.92 5.11 9.31
CA ALA A 23 9.75 4.32 10.53
C ALA A 23 8.90 5.08 11.57
N GLU A 24 9.15 6.38 11.78
CA GLU A 24 8.28 7.21 12.64
C GLU A 24 6.84 7.20 12.11
N ALA A 25 6.67 7.41 10.80
CA ALA A 25 5.36 7.38 10.18
C ALA A 25 4.64 6.03 10.36
N GLY A 26 5.39 4.93 10.29
CA GLY A 26 4.89 3.57 10.54
C GLY A 26 4.43 3.35 11.98
N ARG A 27 5.16 3.86 12.96
CA ARG A 27 4.76 3.80 14.38
C ARG A 27 3.45 4.56 14.64
N GLU A 28 3.33 5.76 14.08
CA GLU A 28 2.10 6.56 14.18
C GLU A 28 0.90 5.87 13.49
N LEU A 29 1.15 5.25 12.35
CA LEU A 29 0.14 4.50 11.61
C LEU A 29 -0.31 3.24 12.38
N GLY A 30 0.63 2.48 12.93
CA GLY A 30 0.36 1.31 13.75
C GLY A 30 -0.52 1.63 14.95
N ALA A 31 -0.23 2.73 15.65
CA ALA A 31 -1.06 3.18 16.78
C ALA A 31 -2.52 3.51 16.38
N ARG A 32 -2.76 3.89 15.10
CA ARG A 32 -4.12 4.12 14.59
C ARG A 32 -4.83 2.85 14.16
N LEU A 33 -4.08 1.79 13.89
CA LEU A 33 -4.62 0.49 13.49
C LEU A 33 -5.01 -0.38 14.70
N GLU A 34 -4.35 -0.22 15.85
CA GLU A 34 -4.64 -1.02 17.06
C GLU A 34 -6.12 -1.07 17.43
N PRO A 35 -6.87 0.06 17.43
CA PRO A 35 -8.29 0.06 17.83
C PRO A 35 -9.22 -0.72 16.88
N LEU A 36 -8.72 -1.20 15.73
CA LEU A 36 -9.49 -2.02 14.80
C LEU A 36 -9.61 -3.48 15.23
N GLU A 37 -8.79 -3.93 16.20
CA GLU A 37 -8.82 -5.29 16.77
C GLU A 37 -8.90 -6.35 15.66
N LEU A 38 -7.92 -6.31 14.75
CA LEU A 38 -7.91 -7.15 13.54
C LEU A 38 -7.67 -8.63 13.89
N ASP A 39 -8.53 -9.51 13.40
CA ASP A 39 -8.37 -10.96 13.58
C ASP A 39 -7.30 -11.53 12.64
N ARG A 40 -6.33 -12.24 13.19
CA ARG A 40 -5.21 -12.88 12.46
C ARG A 40 -4.60 -11.99 11.36
N PRO A 41 -4.17 -10.75 11.69
CA PRO A 41 -3.73 -9.81 10.69
C PRO A 41 -2.49 -10.28 9.93
N ILE A 42 -2.37 -9.81 8.69
CA ILE A 42 -1.15 -9.85 7.89
C ILE A 42 -0.94 -8.48 7.27
N VAL A 43 0.27 -7.98 7.31
CA VAL A 43 0.67 -6.73 6.67
C VAL A 43 1.27 -7.03 5.30
N LEU A 44 0.70 -6.41 4.26
CA LEU A 44 1.23 -6.43 2.90
C LEU A 44 1.74 -5.04 2.54
N ALA A 45 3.06 -4.88 2.52
CA ALA A 45 3.68 -3.61 2.18
C ALA A 45 3.87 -3.46 0.66
N LEU A 46 3.52 -2.29 0.11
CA LEU A 46 3.79 -1.97 -1.29
C LEU A 46 5.25 -1.50 -1.42
N PRO A 47 6.11 -2.26 -2.11
CA PRO A 47 7.51 -1.90 -2.21
C PRO A 47 7.73 -0.73 -3.19
N ARG A 48 8.72 0.11 -2.95
CA ARG A 48 9.73 -0.02 -1.90
C ARG A 48 9.36 0.76 -0.64
N GLY A 49 8.71 1.93 -0.79
CA GLY A 49 8.45 2.89 0.29
C GLY A 49 7.58 2.36 1.43
N GLY A 50 6.60 1.52 1.12
CA GLY A 50 5.71 0.94 2.12
C GLY A 50 6.37 -0.06 3.07
N VAL A 51 7.56 -0.62 2.72
CA VAL A 51 8.17 -1.69 3.52
C VAL A 51 8.64 -1.23 4.90
N PRO A 52 9.40 -0.13 5.06
CA PRO A 52 9.77 0.35 6.40
C PRO A 52 8.55 0.81 7.22
N VAL A 53 7.51 1.35 6.58
CA VAL A 53 6.23 1.68 7.25
C VAL A 53 5.53 0.41 7.72
N GLY A 54 5.41 -0.59 6.83
CA GLY A 54 4.78 -1.87 7.13
C GLY A 54 5.49 -2.66 8.23
N LEU A 55 6.81 -2.56 8.32
CA LEU A 55 7.60 -3.18 9.39
C LEU A 55 7.18 -2.66 10.78
N GLU A 56 7.07 -1.36 10.93
CA GLU A 56 6.66 -0.75 12.19
C GLU A 56 5.18 -1.04 12.51
N VAL A 57 4.32 -1.07 11.46
CA VAL A 57 2.92 -1.49 11.62
C VAL A 57 2.83 -2.94 12.10
N ALA A 58 3.58 -3.87 11.49
CA ALA A 58 3.58 -5.28 11.88
C ALA A 58 4.06 -5.46 13.32
N ARG A 59 5.14 -4.75 13.71
CA ARG A 59 5.65 -4.75 15.08
C ARG A 59 4.62 -4.24 16.09
N ARG A 60 3.85 -3.22 15.72
CA ARG A 60 2.87 -2.60 16.61
C ARG A 60 1.61 -3.46 16.79
N LEU A 61 1.17 -4.13 15.73
CA LEU A 61 -0.01 -5.01 15.77
C LEU A 61 0.29 -6.40 16.35
N GLY A 62 1.56 -6.80 16.35
CA GLY A 62 2.02 -8.07 16.90
C GLY A 62 2.47 -7.98 18.34
N THR A 63 2.65 -9.15 18.95
CA THR A 63 3.31 -9.34 20.25
C THR A 63 4.45 -10.34 20.09
N ALA A 64 5.30 -10.51 21.12
CA ALA A 64 6.35 -11.52 21.11
C ALA A 64 5.80 -12.95 20.90
N ASP A 65 4.64 -13.25 21.50
CA ASP A 65 4.00 -14.56 21.40
C ASP A 65 3.18 -14.74 20.11
N GLN A 66 2.74 -13.65 19.50
CA GLN A 66 1.90 -13.63 18.30
C GLN A 66 2.40 -12.56 17.31
N PRO A 67 3.51 -12.81 16.64
CA PRO A 67 4.03 -11.85 15.65
C PRO A 67 3.09 -11.74 14.45
N VAL A 68 2.90 -10.51 13.97
CA VAL A 68 2.14 -10.25 12.76
C VAL A 68 3.05 -10.40 11.54
N PRO A 69 2.73 -11.28 10.60
CA PRO A 69 3.53 -11.44 9.39
C PRO A 69 3.57 -10.17 8.55
N LEU A 70 4.76 -9.81 8.10
CA LEU A 70 4.99 -8.79 7.08
C LEU A 70 5.43 -9.48 5.78
N GLU A 71 4.79 -9.14 4.69
CA GLU A 71 5.22 -9.55 3.35
C GLU A 71 5.08 -8.38 2.37
N VAL A 72 5.72 -8.46 1.20
CA VAL A 72 5.53 -7.48 0.13
C VAL A 72 4.45 -7.94 -0.83
N LEU A 73 3.66 -7.00 -1.30
CA LEU A 73 2.80 -7.16 -2.47
C LEU A 73 3.33 -6.26 -3.58
N VAL A 74 3.96 -6.87 -4.57
CA VAL A 74 4.60 -6.09 -5.65
C VAL A 74 3.54 -5.47 -6.55
N THR A 75 3.69 -4.18 -6.79
CA THR A 75 2.86 -3.41 -7.72
C THR A 75 3.72 -2.66 -8.72
N ARG A 76 3.18 -2.43 -9.92
CA ARG A 76 3.85 -1.65 -10.95
C ARG A 76 2.88 -0.64 -11.57
N LYS A 77 3.33 0.60 -11.74
CA LYS A 77 2.61 1.63 -12.49
C LYS A 77 2.69 1.30 -13.98
N ILE A 78 1.59 1.41 -14.68
CA ILE A 78 1.53 1.37 -16.15
C ILE A 78 1.59 2.80 -16.63
N GLY A 79 2.69 3.19 -17.27
CA GLY A 79 2.90 4.52 -17.81
C GLY A 79 2.27 4.71 -19.19
N TYR A 80 1.93 5.94 -19.54
CA TYR A 80 1.56 6.31 -20.91
C TYR A 80 2.81 6.23 -21.79
N PRO A 81 2.84 5.42 -22.87
CA PRO A 81 4.07 5.19 -23.65
C PRO A 81 4.80 6.46 -24.11
N PRO A 82 4.13 7.50 -24.65
CA PRO A 82 4.79 8.75 -25.03
C PRO A 82 5.28 9.59 -23.84
N GLN A 83 4.74 9.37 -22.63
CA GLN A 83 5.08 10.07 -21.40
C GLN A 83 5.01 9.12 -20.21
N PRO A 84 6.03 8.28 -19.96
CA PRO A 84 5.99 7.21 -18.96
C PRO A 84 5.74 7.67 -17.51
N GLU A 85 6.00 8.93 -17.20
CA GLU A 85 5.68 9.52 -15.90
C GLU A 85 4.17 9.68 -15.67
N LEU A 86 3.38 9.82 -16.72
CA LEU A 86 1.93 9.84 -16.65
C LEU A 86 1.40 8.42 -16.46
N GLY A 87 0.93 8.09 -15.26
CA GLY A 87 0.35 6.79 -14.95
C GLY A 87 -1.06 6.66 -15.52
N VAL A 88 -1.27 5.71 -16.42
CA VAL A 88 -2.58 5.37 -17.00
C VAL A 88 -3.20 4.13 -16.36
N GLY A 89 -2.48 3.50 -15.43
CA GLY A 89 -2.96 2.34 -14.69
C GLY A 89 -1.90 1.77 -13.76
N ALA A 90 -2.20 0.61 -13.21
CA ALA A 90 -1.27 -0.17 -12.40
C ALA A 90 -1.61 -1.66 -12.46
N ILE A 91 -0.62 -2.49 -12.14
CA ILE A 91 -0.78 -3.93 -11.99
C ILE A 91 -0.18 -4.36 -10.65
N ALA A 92 -0.83 -5.31 -9.99
CA ALA A 92 -0.34 -5.96 -8.78
C ALA A 92 -0.08 -7.44 -9.04
N GLU A 93 0.79 -8.03 -8.24
CA GLU A 93 1.07 -9.46 -8.24
C GLU A 93 -0.22 -10.28 -8.12
N GLY A 94 -0.37 -11.28 -9.00
CA GLY A 94 -1.56 -12.13 -9.05
C GLY A 94 -2.84 -11.43 -9.53
N GLY A 95 -2.75 -10.15 -9.95
CA GLY A 95 -3.88 -9.36 -10.42
C GLY A 95 -3.87 -9.09 -11.92
N GLU A 96 -5.00 -8.60 -12.43
CA GLU A 96 -5.10 -8.02 -13.76
C GLU A 96 -4.76 -6.54 -13.72
N PRO A 97 -4.34 -5.94 -14.86
CA PRO A 97 -4.14 -4.51 -14.96
C PRO A 97 -5.41 -3.74 -14.56
N VAL A 98 -5.22 -2.68 -13.79
CA VAL A 98 -6.28 -1.74 -13.44
C VAL A 98 -5.97 -0.43 -14.17
N LEU A 99 -6.73 -0.15 -15.22
CA LEU A 99 -6.55 1.03 -16.06
C LEU A 99 -7.49 2.16 -15.62
N ASP A 100 -7.04 3.40 -15.75
CA ASP A 100 -7.87 4.59 -15.58
C ASP A 100 -8.62 4.87 -16.88
N GLN A 101 -9.83 4.30 -17.00
CA GLN A 101 -10.63 4.39 -18.23
C GLN A 101 -10.90 5.86 -18.62
N GLY A 102 -11.21 6.72 -17.64
CA GLY A 102 -11.47 8.13 -17.93
C GLY A 102 -10.23 8.88 -18.46
N LEU A 103 -9.04 8.47 -18.06
CA LEU A 103 -7.79 9.02 -18.61
C LEU A 103 -7.51 8.43 -20.00
N LEU A 104 -7.74 7.12 -20.20
CA LEU A 104 -7.59 6.50 -21.52
C LEU A 104 -8.50 7.15 -22.57
N ASP A 105 -9.75 7.36 -22.22
CA ASP A 105 -10.74 8.02 -23.12
C ASP A 105 -10.26 9.43 -23.52
N ARG A 106 -9.73 10.21 -22.58
CA ARG A 106 -9.17 11.55 -22.86
C ARG A 106 -7.93 11.54 -23.73
N LEU A 107 -7.14 10.47 -23.66
CA LEU A 107 -5.91 10.28 -24.45
C LEU A 107 -6.18 9.60 -25.79
N GLY A 108 -7.41 9.13 -26.05
CA GLY A 108 -7.78 8.38 -27.23
C GLY A 108 -7.12 7.00 -27.29
N LEU A 109 -6.89 6.38 -26.12
CA LEU A 109 -6.23 5.08 -26.00
C LEU A 109 -7.22 3.96 -25.66
N SER A 110 -6.96 2.79 -26.19
CA SER A 110 -7.55 1.53 -25.80
C SER A 110 -6.64 0.73 -24.88
N ALA A 111 -7.15 -0.34 -24.27
CA ALA A 111 -6.32 -1.27 -23.51
C ALA A 111 -5.30 -2.00 -24.39
N ASP A 112 -5.61 -2.22 -25.68
CA ASP A 112 -4.70 -2.89 -26.62
C ASP A 112 -3.47 -2.04 -26.92
N ASP A 113 -3.60 -0.71 -26.94
CA ASP A 113 -2.46 0.20 -27.13
C ASP A 113 -1.44 0.12 -25.98
N LEU A 114 -1.84 -0.41 -24.83
CA LEU A 114 -0.99 -0.61 -23.67
C LEU A 114 -0.47 -2.05 -23.51
N ALA A 115 -0.81 -2.96 -24.42
CA ALA A 115 -0.50 -4.39 -24.27
C ALA A 115 1.00 -4.66 -24.14
N GLU A 116 1.87 -3.94 -24.86
CA GLU A 116 3.32 -4.06 -24.74
C GLU A 116 3.82 -3.54 -23.39
N THR A 117 3.42 -2.35 -23.01
CA THR A 117 3.76 -1.76 -21.68
C THR A 117 3.32 -2.69 -20.53
N VAL A 118 2.15 -3.29 -20.63
CA VAL A 118 1.66 -4.24 -19.61
C VAL A 118 2.53 -5.49 -19.55
N ARG A 119 3.00 -6.01 -20.70
CA ARG A 119 3.92 -7.17 -20.73
C ARG A 119 5.26 -6.85 -20.06
N ASP A 120 5.83 -5.69 -20.35
CA ASP A 120 7.08 -5.24 -19.76
C ASP A 120 6.96 -5.05 -18.25
N GLU A 121 5.86 -4.43 -17.81
CA GLU A 121 5.60 -4.24 -16.38
C GLU A 121 5.31 -5.57 -15.65
N ARG A 122 4.72 -6.56 -16.32
CA ARG A 122 4.57 -7.92 -15.76
C ARG A 122 5.94 -8.61 -15.61
N THR A 123 6.84 -8.45 -16.56
CA THR A 123 8.20 -9.01 -16.51
C THR A 123 8.98 -8.39 -15.35
N GLU A 124 8.97 -7.08 -15.22
CA GLU A 124 9.63 -6.38 -14.11
C GLU A 124 8.99 -6.71 -12.74
N LEU A 125 7.67 -6.87 -12.70
CA LEU A 125 6.95 -7.31 -11.51
C LEU A 125 7.44 -8.70 -11.06
N ALA A 126 7.50 -9.66 -11.98
CA ALA A 126 7.99 -11.01 -11.69
C ALA A 126 9.45 -11.00 -11.22
N ARG A 127 10.31 -10.19 -11.84
CA ARG A 127 11.71 -10.01 -11.39
C ARG A 127 11.78 -9.51 -9.95
N ARG A 128 10.95 -8.53 -9.57
CA ARG A 128 10.91 -8.00 -8.20
C ARG A 128 10.36 -9.00 -7.20
N VAL A 129 9.32 -9.74 -7.55
CA VAL A 129 8.80 -10.83 -6.70
C VAL A 129 9.91 -11.83 -6.39
N ALA A 130 10.64 -12.28 -7.42
CA ALA A 130 11.77 -13.19 -7.24
C ALA A 130 12.88 -12.57 -6.36
N ALA A 131 13.20 -11.28 -6.55
CA ALA A 131 14.22 -10.60 -5.77
C ALA A 131 13.86 -10.47 -4.28
N TYR A 132 12.58 -10.27 -3.95
CA TYR A 132 12.14 -10.05 -2.55
C TYR A 132 11.76 -11.34 -1.82
N ARG A 133 11.21 -12.33 -2.51
CA ARG A 133 10.72 -13.58 -1.92
C ARG A 133 11.37 -14.85 -2.43
N GLY A 134 12.16 -14.80 -3.51
CA GLY A 134 12.62 -16.01 -4.20
C GLY A 134 11.43 -16.83 -4.69
N ASP A 135 11.44 -18.12 -4.41
CA ASP A 135 10.38 -19.06 -4.80
C ASP A 135 9.22 -19.14 -3.79
N ARG A 136 9.26 -18.37 -2.70
CA ARG A 136 8.18 -18.39 -1.69
C ARG A 136 6.91 -17.75 -2.27
N PRO A 137 5.76 -18.44 -2.24
CA PRO A 137 4.50 -17.85 -2.66
C PRO A 137 4.04 -16.75 -1.69
N LEU A 138 3.12 -15.90 -2.15
CA LEU A 138 2.40 -15.00 -1.26
C LEU A 138 1.63 -15.84 -0.23
N PRO A 139 1.67 -15.51 1.06
CA PRO A 139 0.90 -16.22 2.08
C PRO A 139 -0.59 -16.26 1.77
N ALA A 140 -1.29 -17.31 2.21
CA ALA A 140 -2.73 -17.38 2.07
C ALA A 140 -3.42 -16.24 2.82
N LEU A 141 -4.27 -15.48 2.10
CA LEU A 141 -4.97 -14.30 2.63
C LEU A 141 -6.43 -14.58 2.98
N ARG A 142 -6.95 -15.74 2.57
CA ARG A 142 -8.34 -16.14 2.82
C ARG A 142 -8.66 -16.11 4.31
N ASP A 143 -9.80 -15.53 4.65
CA ASP A 143 -10.36 -15.46 6.01
C ASP A 143 -9.40 -14.80 7.04
N ARG A 144 -8.49 -13.94 6.58
CA ARG A 144 -7.59 -13.13 7.42
C ARG A 144 -7.90 -11.65 7.25
N ALA A 145 -7.60 -10.86 8.27
CA ALA A 145 -7.53 -9.42 8.11
C ALA A 145 -6.23 -9.05 7.39
N VAL A 146 -6.35 -8.37 6.25
CA VAL A 146 -5.21 -7.94 5.44
C VAL A 146 -5.05 -6.43 5.52
N VAL A 147 -3.87 -5.97 5.94
CA VAL A 147 -3.51 -4.55 5.99
C VAL A 147 -2.54 -4.25 4.85
N VAL A 148 -3.01 -3.57 3.81
CA VAL A 148 -2.16 -3.07 2.72
C VAL A 148 -1.55 -1.73 3.16
N VAL A 149 -0.22 -1.63 3.12
CA VAL A 149 0.53 -0.46 3.61
C VAL A 149 1.39 0.14 2.51
N ASP A 150 1.36 1.47 2.40
CA ASP A 150 2.30 2.24 1.57
C ASP A 150 2.85 3.44 2.36
N ASP A 151 3.90 4.12 1.86
CA ASP A 151 4.46 5.32 2.50
C ASP A 151 3.62 6.60 2.25
N GLY A 152 2.69 6.56 1.32
CA GLY A 152 1.74 7.62 1.06
C GLY A 152 0.86 7.37 -0.15
N LEU A 153 -0.26 8.06 -0.20
CA LEU A 153 -1.27 7.90 -1.23
C LEU A 153 -1.42 9.19 -2.04
N ALA A 154 -0.80 9.24 -3.23
CA ALA A 154 -0.91 10.39 -4.14
C ALA A 154 -2.15 10.25 -5.05
N THR A 155 -2.07 9.40 -6.08
CA THR A 155 -3.16 9.15 -7.02
C THR A 155 -3.98 7.92 -6.70
N GLY A 156 -3.41 6.98 -5.97
CA GLY A 156 -4.05 5.74 -5.56
C GLY A 156 -4.06 4.61 -6.59
N GLY A 157 -3.46 4.78 -7.76
CA GLY A 157 -3.47 3.76 -8.81
C GLY A 157 -2.87 2.42 -8.37
N THR A 158 -1.66 2.43 -7.79
CA THR A 158 -0.99 1.23 -7.27
C THR A 158 -1.77 0.59 -6.12
N ALA A 159 -2.27 1.41 -5.19
CA ALA A 159 -3.09 0.92 -4.08
C ALA A 159 -4.38 0.25 -4.58
N ARG A 160 -5.06 0.83 -5.58
CA ARG A 160 -6.26 0.23 -6.20
C ARG A 160 -5.96 -1.14 -6.81
N ALA A 161 -4.86 -1.26 -7.56
CA ALA A 161 -4.44 -2.54 -8.14
C ALA A 161 -4.14 -3.58 -7.05
N ALA A 162 -3.46 -3.17 -5.98
CA ALA A 162 -3.19 -4.01 -4.81
C ALA A 162 -4.49 -4.48 -4.13
N LEU A 163 -5.42 -3.56 -3.84
CA LEU A 163 -6.70 -3.88 -3.20
C LEU A 163 -7.51 -4.88 -4.03
N ARG A 164 -7.60 -4.69 -5.35
CA ARG A 164 -8.28 -5.64 -6.25
C ARG A 164 -7.63 -7.03 -6.24
N ALA A 165 -6.30 -7.10 -6.28
CA ALA A 165 -5.58 -8.37 -6.24
C ALA A 165 -5.81 -9.12 -4.91
N VAL A 166 -5.75 -8.41 -3.78
CA VAL A 166 -6.01 -8.97 -2.45
C VAL A 166 -7.46 -9.40 -2.29
N ARG A 167 -8.40 -8.60 -2.76
CA ARG A 167 -9.85 -8.90 -2.66
C ARG A 167 -10.22 -10.23 -3.32
N ARG A 168 -9.57 -10.59 -4.43
CA ARG A 168 -9.77 -11.88 -5.11
C ARG A 168 -9.41 -13.08 -4.23
N GLN A 169 -8.52 -12.90 -3.26
CA GLN A 169 -8.13 -13.94 -2.31
C GLN A 169 -9.08 -14.07 -1.12
N ARG A 170 -10.18 -13.32 -1.09
CA ARG A 170 -11.26 -13.37 -0.10
C ARG A 170 -10.78 -13.19 1.35
N PRO A 171 -10.11 -12.07 1.67
CA PRO A 171 -9.80 -11.74 3.06
C PRO A 171 -11.10 -11.54 3.85
N SER A 172 -11.06 -11.77 5.17
CA SER A 172 -12.20 -11.45 6.06
C SER A 172 -12.39 -9.94 6.19
N ARG A 173 -11.30 -9.17 6.15
CA ARG A 173 -11.29 -7.70 6.20
C ARG A 173 -10.09 -7.17 5.43
N LEU A 174 -10.29 -6.13 4.63
CA LEU A 174 -9.25 -5.49 3.83
C LEU A 174 -9.10 -4.03 4.25
N VAL A 175 -7.96 -3.71 4.83
CA VAL A 175 -7.61 -2.37 5.30
C VAL A 175 -6.55 -1.77 4.40
N LEU A 176 -6.72 -0.51 3.98
CA LEU A 176 -5.65 0.29 3.39
C LEU A 176 -5.14 1.27 4.45
N ALA A 177 -3.84 1.27 4.70
CA ALA A 177 -3.23 2.08 5.73
C ALA A 177 -2.02 2.85 5.19
N VAL A 178 -2.04 4.18 5.31
CA VAL A 178 -0.97 5.05 4.83
C VAL A 178 -0.73 6.22 5.78
N PRO A 179 0.52 6.69 5.96
CA PRO A 179 0.80 7.85 6.81
C PRO A 179 0.20 9.15 6.26
N VAL A 180 0.24 9.35 4.96
CA VAL A 180 -0.26 10.56 4.31
C VAL A 180 -1.04 10.24 3.05
N ALA A 181 -2.14 10.94 2.81
CA ALA A 181 -2.96 10.73 1.62
C ALA A 181 -3.46 12.05 1.02
N ALA A 182 -3.49 12.13 -0.31
CA ALA A 182 -4.28 13.14 -1.01
C ALA A 182 -5.77 12.88 -0.80
N VAL A 183 -6.53 13.93 -0.50
CA VAL A 183 -7.97 13.83 -0.19
C VAL A 183 -8.75 13.14 -1.30
N GLN A 184 -8.43 13.43 -2.58
CA GLN A 184 -9.09 12.82 -3.73
C GLN A 184 -8.84 11.31 -3.83
N ALA A 185 -7.58 10.87 -3.60
CA ALA A 185 -7.23 9.46 -3.60
C ALA A 185 -7.89 8.71 -2.43
N MET A 186 -7.97 9.36 -1.28
CA MET A 186 -8.66 8.84 -0.10
C MET A 186 -10.15 8.58 -0.39
N HIS A 187 -10.85 9.54 -0.99
CA HIS A 187 -12.25 9.38 -1.36
C HIS A 187 -12.45 8.26 -2.41
N ALA A 188 -11.55 8.15 -3.38
CA ALA A 188 -11.64 7.13 -4.42
C ALA A 188 -11.47 5.70 -3.89
N LEU A 189 -10.76 5.51 -2.77
CA LEU A 189 -10.45 4.19 -2.21
C LEU A 189 -11.20 3.85 -0.92
N SER A 190 -12.03 4.76 -0.39
CA SER A 190 -12.87 4.54 0.79
C SER A 190 -14.25 3.95 0.48
N GLY A 191 -14.56 3.71 -0.79
CA GLY A 191 -15.88 3.28 -1.25
C GLY A 191 -16.19 1.78 -1.09
N GLY A 192 -15.28 0.99 -0.52
CA GLY A 192 -15.45 -0.46 -0.44
C GLY A 192 -15.28 -1.18 -1.79
N PRO A 193 -15.70 -2.46 -1.88
CA PRO A 193 -15.55 -3.24 -3.11
C PRO A 193 -16.23 -2.61 -4.34
N PRO A 194 -15.69 -2.86 -5.56
CA PRO A 194 -14.53 -3.69 -5.85
C PRO A 194 -13.18 -2.96 -5.69
N ASP A 195 -13.14 -1.64 -5.67
CA ASP A 195 -11.95 -0.82 -5.82
C ASP A 195 -11.39 -0.26 -4.51
N GLY A 196 -12.19 -0.24 -3.46
CA GLY A 196 -11.84 0.29 -2.16
C GLY A 196 -11.56 -0.76 -1.11
N ALA A 197 -10.99 -0.29 0.00
CA ALA A 197 -10.83 -1.06 1.22
C ALA A 197 -12.11 -1.05 2.07
N ASP A 198 -12.25 -2.02 2.98
CA ASP A 198 -13.33 -2.01 3.98
C ASP A 198 -13.08 -0.89 4.99
N ASP A 199 -11.80 -0.65 5.33
CA ASP A 199 -11.37 0.48 6.13
C ASP A 199 -10.19 1.20 5.48
N LEU A 200 -10.17 2.51 5.63
CA LEU A 200 -9.05 3.36 5.25
C LEU A 200 -8.50 4.08 6.48
N VAL A 201 -7.25 3.79 6.83
CA VAL A 201 -6.56 4.40 7.96
C VAL A 201 -5.48 5.35 7.46
N VAL A 202 -5.61 6.62 7.80
CA VAL A 202 -4.68 7.68 7.38
C VAL A 202 -4.24 8.49 8.59
N VAL A 203 -2.94 8.77 8.73
CA VAL A 203 -2.44 9.62 9.82
C VAL A 203 -2.77 11.08 9.52
N THR A 204 -2.52 11.54 8.30
CA THR A 204 -2.82 12.91 7.87
C THR A 204 -3.29 12.99 6.42
N ALA A 205 -4.29 13.82 6.17
CA ALA A 205 -4.81 14.13 4.83
C ALA A 205 -4.81 15.65 4.64
N PRO A 206 -3.68 16.22 4.18
CA PRO A 206 -3.56 17.66 4.04
C PRO A 206 -4.43 18.19 2.92
N SER A 207 -4.97 19.39 3.09
CA SER A 207 -5.77 20.08 2.07
C SER A 207 -4.96 20.42 0.81
N THR A 208 -3.65 20.65 0.97
CA THR A 208 -2.71 20.89 -0.13
C THR A 208 -1.70 19.74 -0.16
N PHE A 209 -1.89 18.82 -1.09
CA PHE A 209 -0.99 17.69 -1.30
C PHE A 209 -0.17 17.91 -2.58
N ARG A 210 1.17 17.94 -2.45
CA ARG A 210 2.09 18.07 -3.61
C ARG A 210 2.66 16.71 -4.01
N ALA A 211 3.40 16.09 -3.08
CA ALA A 211 3.98 14.77 -3.25
C ALA A 211 4.19 14.12 -1.88
N VAL A 212 4.26 12.79 -1.82
CA VAL A 212 4.47 12.03 -0.58
C VAL A 212 5.72 12.50 0.16
N GLY A 213 6.83 12.68 -0.55
CA GLY A 213 8.12 13.04 0.05
C GLY A 213 8.15 14.37 0.82
N TYR A 214 7.24 15.30 0.55
CA TYR A 214 7.14 16.56 1.32
C TYR A 214 6.72 16.36 2.78
N TRP A 215 6.19 15.19 3.11
CA TRP A 215 5.69 14.85 4.45
C TRP A 215 6.71 14.11 5.29
N TYR A 216 7.95 13.98 4.78
CA TYR A 216 9.08 13.33 5.43
C TYR A 216 10.30 14.24 5.42
N ARG A 217 11.05 14.31 6.52
CA ARG A 217 12.34 15.01 6.59
C ARG A 217 13.44 14.20 5.89
N ASP A 218 13.44 12.89 6.13
CA ASP A 218 14.26 11.93 5.40
C ASP A 218 13.35 11.04 4.55
N PHE A 219 13.44 11.23 3.23
CA PHE A 219 12.72 10.44 2.22
C PHE A 219 13.69 9.82 1.23
N GLY A 220 14.84 9.34 1.72
CA GLY A 220 15.87 8.69 0.91
C GLY A 220 15.32 7.59 0.01
N GLN A 221 15.94 7.41 -1.14
CA GLN A 221 15.54 6.38 -2.10
C GLN A 221 15.93 4.99 -1.56
N LEU A 222 14.96 4.07 -1.53
CA LEU A 222 15.18 2.69 -1.10
C LEU A 222 15.60 1.82 -2.26
N THR A 223 16.56 0.91 -2.02
CA THR A 223 17.01 -0.12 -2.96
C THR A 223 16.27 -1.44 -2.72
N ASP A 224 16.36 -2.37 -3.67
CA ASP A 224 15.84 -3.72 -3.48
C ASP A 224 16.55 -4.44 -2.32
N ALA A 225 17.85 -4.18 -2.10
CA ALA A 225 18.60 -4.71 -0.96
C ALA A 225 18.06 -4.22 0.39
N ASN A 226 17.65 -2.94 0.48
CA ASN A 226 17.00 -2.42 1.68
C ASN A 226 15.69 -3.16 1.97
N VAL A 227 14.89 -3.44 0.95
CA VAL A 227 13.63 -4.21 1.11
C VAL A 227 13.91 -5.60 1.67
N VAL A 228 14.86 -6.33 1.08
CA VAL A 228 15.23 -7.69 1.53
C VAL A 228 15.70 -7.68 3.00
N THR A 229 16.55 -6.70 3.36
CA THR A 229 17.04 -6.54 4.74
C THR A 229 15.89 -6.30 5.73
N LEU A 230 14.94 -5.43 5.39
CA LEU A 230 13.79 -5.12 6.25
C LEU A 230 12.85 -6.31 6.41
N LEU A 231 12.63 -7.09 5.35
CA LEU A 231 11.83 -8.32 5.42
C LEU A 231 12.50 -9.38 6.31
N ALA A 232 13.82 -9.51 6.23
CA ALA A 232 14.57 -10.42 7.11
C ALA A 232 14.45 -10.01 8.60
N GLN A 233 14.43 -8.70 8.90
CA GLN A 233 14.19 -8.22 10.26
C GLN A 233 12.79 -8.56 10.79
N ALA A 234 11.78 -8.56 9.91
CA ALA A 234 10.41 -8.93 10.30
C ALA A 234 10.27 -10.41 10.67
N THR A 235 11.10 -11.28 10.06
CA THR A 235 11.09 -12.74 10.35
C THR A 235 12.00 -13.12 11.50
N ALA A 236 12.97 -12.27 11.86
CA ALA A 236 13.96 -12.51 12.92
C ALA A 236 13.57 -11.95 14.29
N SER A 237 12.43 -11.25 14.40
CA SER A 237 11.94 -10.77 15.70
C SER A 237 11.42 -11.95 16.50
N PRO A 238 12.02 -12.23 17.70
CA PRO A 238 11.64 -13.35 18.55
C PRO A 238 10.23 -13.19 19.09
#